data_3c189ce2976f7f7b3ed97ebc55d7ddf5
#
_entry.id   3c189ce2976f7f7b3ed97ebc55d7ddf5
#
_cell.length_a   1.000
_cell.length_b   1.000
_cell.length_c   1.000
_cell.angle_alpha   90.00
_cell.angle_beta   90.00
_cell.angle_gamma   90.00
#
_symmetry.space_group_name_H-M   'P 1'
#
loop_
_entity.id
_entity.type
_entity.pdbx_description
1 polymer ?
#
loop_
_entity_poly.entity_id
_entity_poly.type
_entity_poly.pdbx_seq_one_letter_code
_entity_poly.pdbx_strand_id
1 'polypeptide(L)'
;MNYDTQSTVVRSRESALQTNKLLRNTYVLLAMTLGFSALTAGVSMVFNLPHPGIIITLIGYFGLLFLTAKLRNSVWGIASVFALTGFMGLTLGPIVNAYLGLPNGPQIVMQALGATGIVFLALSAYAIKSEKDFSFMGGFLFVGILVAFLAGLAAFFFNMPGLSLAVSAMFVLLMSGLILYETSNIIHGGETNYIMATVTLYVSIYNLFPSLLHLI
;
A
#
# COMPACT_ATOMS: atom_id res chain seq x y z
N MET A 1 4.28 -34.18 -36.01
CA MET A 1 4.24 -32.73 -35.92
C MET A 1 3.25 -32.21 -34.88
N ASN A 2 3.19 -32.80 -33.65
CA ASN A 2 2.20 -32.47 -32.58
C ASN A 2 2.83 -32.23 -31.19
N TYR A 3 4.16 -32.24 -31.08
CA TYR A 3 4.83 -32.10 -29.79
C TYR A 3 4.95 -30.62 -29.33
N ASP A 4 5.08 -29.67 -30.27
CA ASP A 4 5.24 -28.25 -29.92
C ASP A 4 3.96 -27.58 -29.41
N THR A 5 2.80 -28.01 -29.93
CA THR A 5 1.50 -27.46 -29.50
C THR A 5 1.10 -27.91 -28.09
N GLN A 6 1.44 -29.13 -27.70
CA GLN A 6 1.17 -29.61 -26.34
C GLN A 6 2.08 -28.94 -25.32
N SER A 7 3.35 -28.70 -25.64
CA SER A 7 4.29 -28.04 -24.73
C SER A 7 3.94 -26.56 -24.51
N THR A 8 3.45 -25.86 -25.51
CA THR A 8 2.98 -24.46 -25.38
C THR A 8 1.68 -24.35 -24.58
N VAL A 9 0.72 -25.26 -24.75
CA VAL A 9 -0.52 -25.27 -23.99
C VAL A 9 -0.28 -25.62 -22.51
N VAL A 10 0.64 -26.56 -22.20
CA VAL A 10 0.99 -26.90 -20.82
C VAL A 10 1.68 -25.71 -20.14
N ARG A 11 2.64 -25.05 -20.79
CA ARG A 11 3.33 -23.87 -20.24
C ARG A 11 2.36 -22.70 -19.98
N SER A 12 1.41 -22.46 -20.88
CA SER A 12 0.42 -21.39 -20.67
C SER A 12 -0.52 -21.67 -19.51
N ARG A 13 -0.93 -22.93 -19.30
CA ARG A 13 -1.75 -23.33 -18.15
C ARG A 13 -0.99 -23.23 -16.82
N GLU A 14 0.28 -23.65 -16.79
CA GLU A 14 1.12 -23.53 -15.60
C GLU A 14 1.36 -22.05 -15.22
N SER A 15 1.61 -21.20 -16.19
CA SER A 15 1.75 -19.76 -15.98
C SER A 15 0.48 -19.13 -15.42
N ALA A 16 -0.70 -19.44 -15.96
CA ALA A 16 -1.98 -18.94 -15.47
C ALA A 16 -2.28 -19.44 -14.03
N LEU A 17 -1.94 -20.69 -13.70
CA LEU A 17 -2.12 -21.23 -12.35
C LEU A 17 -1.19 -20.56 -11.34
N GLN A 18 0.06 -20.26 -11.73
CA GLN A 18 1.02 -19.56 -10.89
C GLN A 18 0.56 -18.13 -10.61
N THR A 19 0.12 -17.40 -11.62
CA THR A 19 -0.43 -16.03 -11.49
C THR A 19 -1.65 -16.00 -10.57
N ASN A 20 -2.60 -16.93 -10.75
CA ASN A 20 -3.78 -17.01 -9.88
C ASN A 20 -3.42 -17.33 -8.42
N LYS A 21 -2.42 -18.19 -8.19
CA LYS A 21 -1.92 -18.49 -6.85
C LYS A 21 -1.23 -17.29 -6.21
N LEU A 22 -0.43 -16.57 -7.00
CA LEU A 22 0.26 -15.35 -6.55
C LEU A 22 -0.76 -14.28 -6.15
N LEU A 23 -1.72 -13.97 -7.02
CA LEU A 23 -2.83 -13.05 -6.73
C LEU A 23 -3.53 -13.41 -5.44
N ARG A 24 -4.00 -14.66 -5.32
CA ARG A 24 -4.71 -15.12 -4.13
C ARG A 24 -3.88 -14.94 -2.86
N ASN A 25 -2.61 -15.38 -2.88
CA ASN A 25 -1.74 -15.28 -1.70
C ASN A 25 -1.46 -13.83 -1.32
N THR A 26 -1.25 -12.95 -2.31
CA THR A 26 -1.06 -11.51 -2.10
C THR A 26 -2.28 -10.88 -1.43
N TYR A 27 -3.49 -11.10 -1.97
CA TYR A 27 -4.70 -10.47 -1.43
C TYR A 27 -5.11 -11.06 -0.08
N VAL A 28 -4.88 -12.36 0.17
CA VAL A 28 -5.09 -12.96 1.49
C VAL A 28 -4.13 -12.38 2.53
N LEU A 29 -2.83 -12.31 2.20
CA LEU A 29 -1.84 -11.70 3.11
C LEU A 29 -2.12 -10.21 3.32
N LEU A 30 -2.53 -9.48 2.27
CA LEU A 30 -2.92 -8.08 2.35
C LEU A 30 -4.12 -7.88 3.30
N ALA A 31 -5.15 -8.71 3.19
CA ALA A 31 -6.31 -8.63 4.08
C ALA A 31 -5.91 -8.89 5.55
N MET A 32 -5.05 -9.89 5.80
CA MET A 32 -4.55 -10.18 7.15
C MET A 32 -3.70 -9.03 7.70
N THR A 33 -2.83 -8.45 6.90
CA THR A 33 -1.95 -7.34 7.33
C THR A 33 -2.72 -6.03 7.52
N LEU A 34 -3.72 -5.74 6.70
CA LEU A 34 -4.63 -4.61 6.92
C LEU A 34 -5.44 -4.77 8.21
N GLY A 35 -5.97 -5.98 8.44
CA GLY A 35 -6.67 -6.31 9.70
C GLY A 35 -5.75 -6.16 10.92
N PHE A 36 -4.52 -6.65 10.84
CA PHE A 36 -3.53 -6.51 11.92
C PHE A 36 -3.13 -5.05 12.15
N SER A 37 -2.92 -4.29 11.07
CA SER A 37 -2.64 -2.85 11.15
C SER A 37 -3.80 -2.08 11.79
N ALA A 38 -5.05 -2.42 11.45
CA ALA A 38 -6.23 -1.84 12.08
C ALA A 38 -6.32 -2.17 13.58
N LEU A 39 -5.98 -3.40 13.98
CA LEU A 39 -5.91 -3.79 15.40
C LEU A 39 -4.84 -2.99 16.14
N THR A 40 -3.63 -2.89 15.59
CA THR A 40 -2.55 -2.12 16.23
C THR A 40 -2.85 -0.62 16.28
N ALA A 41 -3.52 -0.07 15.26
CA ALA A 41 -4.02 1.31 15.30
C ALA A 41 -5.07 1.48 16.40
N GLY A 42 -6.03 0.55 16.54
CA GLY A 42 -7.02 0.53 17.60
C GLY A 42 -6.38 0.48 18.99
N VAL A 43 -5.39 -0.39 19.18
CA VAL A 43 -4.60 -0.44 20.45
C VAL A 43 -3.94 0.91 20.73
N SER A 44 -3.29 1.50 19.74
CA SER A 44 -2.64 2.82 19.86
C SER A 44 -3.66 3.91 20.25
N MET A 45 -4.87 3.87 19.68
CA MET A 45 -5.95 4.81 20.01
C MET A 45 -6.47 4.63 21.44
N VAL A 46 -6.76 3.39 21.85
CA VAL A 46 -7.30 3.09 23.19
C VAL A 46 -6.32 3.49 24.30
N PHE A 47 -5.03 3.23 24.09
CA PHE A 47 -3.99 3.58 25.06
C PHE A 47 -3.47 5.03 24.89
N ASN A 48 -4.06 5.81 23.98
CA ASN A 48 -3.62 7.19 23.67
C ASN A 48 -2.11 7.30 23.50
N LEU A 49 -1.52 6.36 22.75
CA LEU A 49 -0.08 6.38 22.52
C LEU A 49 0.32 7.64 21.76
N PRO A 50 1.39 8.33 22.18
CA PRO A 50 1.86 9.51 21.46
C PRO A 50 2.43 9.10 20.09
N HIS A 51 2.30 9.99 19.11
CA HIS A 51 2.97 9.79 17.82
C HIS A 51 4.50 9.79 18.04
N PRO A 52 5.23 8.78 17.52
CA PRO A 52 6.67 8.64 17.80
C PRO A 52 7.54 9.74 17.18
N GLY A 53 6.94 10.62 16.39
CA GLY A 53 7.65 11.65 15.65
C GLY A 53 8.13 11.17 14.27
N ILE A 54 8.41 12.14 13.40
CA ILE A 54 8.72 11.87 11.99
C ILE A 54 9.99 11.02 11.82
N ILE A 55 11.03 11.30 12.63
CA ILE A 55 12.34 10.62 12.52
C ILE A 55 12.20 9.13 12.84
N ILE A 56 11.56 8.80 13.98
CA ILE A 56 11.37 7.39 14.39
C ILE A 56 10.46 6.69 13.40
N THR A 57 9.41 7.37 12.91
CA THR A 57 8.50 6.82 11.90
C THR A 57 9.24 6.49 10.60
N LEU A 58 10.09 7.39 10.09
CA LEU A 58 10.86 7.16 8.87
C LEU A 58 11.88 6.04 9.04
N ILE A 59 12.65 6.04 10.14
CA ILE A 59 13.63 4.98 10.41
C ILE A 59 12.93 3.63 10.55
N GLY A 60 11.83 3.55 11.28
CA GLY A 60 11.07 2.31 11.46
C GLY A 60 10.45 1.83 10.15
N TYR A 61 9.83 2.72 9.39
CA TYR A 61 9.22 2.40 8.11
C TYR A 61 10.25 1.88 7.09
N PHE A 62 11.30 2.66 6.80
CA PHE A 62 12.31 2.25 5.82
C PHE A 62 13.15 1.07 6.32
N GLY A 63 13.46 1.00 7.62
CA GLY A 63 14.17 -0.12 8.22
C GLY A 63 13.40 -1.44 8.09
N LEU A 64 12.09 -1.42 8.39
CA LEU A 64 11.23 -2.59 8.27
C LEU A 64 10.94 -2.95 6.80
N LEU A 65 10.81 -1.95 5.91
CA LEU A 65 10.74 -2.19 4.47
C LEU A 65 11.98 -2.91 3.96
N PHE A 66 13.15 -2.41 4.30
CA PHE A 66 14.42 -3.02 3.91
C PHE A 66 14.56 -4.44 4.47
N LEU A 67 14.22 -4.63 5.75
CA LEU A 67 14.22 -5.94 6.39
C LEU A 67 13.29 -6.91 5.66
N THR A 68 12.07 -6.48 5.32
CA THR A 68 11.09 -7.29 4.60
C THR A 68 11.60 -7.64 3.20
N ALA A 69 12.17 -6.69 2.48
CA ALA A 69 12.76 -6.93 1.17
C ALA A 69 13.91 -7.96 1.24
N LYS A 70 14.74 -7.89 2.28
CA LYS A 70 15.83 -8.85 2.50
C LYS A 70 15.33 -10.24 2.86
N LEU A 71 14.24 -10.35 3.60
CA LEU A 71 13.67 -11.61 4.09
C LEU A 71 12.56 -12.18 3.17
N ARG A 72 12.24 -11.52 2.07
CA ARG A 72 11.09 -11.85 1.19
C ARG A 72 11.02 -13.30 0.70
N ASN A 73 12.16 -13.99 0.62
CA ASN A 73 12.24 -15.38 0.19
C ASN A 73 12.41 -16.36 1.36
N SER A 74 12.26 -15.89 2.60
CA SER A 74 12.39 -16.67 3.82
C SER A 74 11.04 -16.78 4.54
N VAL A 75 10.91 -17.77 5.42
CA VAL A 75 9.77 -17.90 6.35
C VAL A 75 9.61 -16.63 7.21
N TRP A 76 10.71 -15.98 7.56
CA TRP A 76 10.72 -14.71 8.30
C TRP A 76 10.17 -13.51 7.52
N GLY A 77 9.99 -13.66 6.19
CA GLY A 77 9.37 -12.61 5.38
C GLY A 77 7.94 -12.29 5.82
N ILE A 78 7.14 -13.30 6.17
CA ILE A 78 5.77 -13.08 6.67
C ILE A 78 5.82 -12.33 8.01
N ALA A 79 6.68 -12.76 8.95
CA ALA A 79 6.83 -12.08 10.23
C ALA A 79 7.26 -10.61 10.06
N SER A 80 8.16 -10.33 9.12
CA SER A 80 8.63 -8.97 8.84
C SER A 80 7.53 -8.08 8.23
N VAL A 81 6.64 -8.64 7.40
CA VAL A 81 5.45 -7.90 6.90
C VAL A 81 4.51 -7.54 8.04
N PHE A 82 4.24 -8.46 8.96
CA PHE A 82 3.41 -8.15 10.13
C PHE A 82 4.08 -7.13 11.05
N ALA A 83 5.41 -7.19 11.23
CA ALA A 83 6.15 -6.18 11.98
C ALA A 83 6.02 -4.79 11.32
N LEU A 84 6.18 -4.71 9.99
CA LEU A 84 6.01 -3.47 9.22
C LEU A 84 4.57 -2.93 9.38
N THR A 85 3.57 -3.75 9.09
CA THR A 85 2.16 -3.31 9.10
C THR A 85 1.66 -3.00 10.50
N GLY A 86 2.14 -3.72 11.52
CA GLY A 86 1.86 -3.42 12.93
C GLY A 86 2.48 -2.10 13.37
N PHE A 87 3.74 -1.84 13.02
CA PHE A 87 4.40 -0.56 13.29
C PHE A 87 3.65 0.60 12.61
N MET A 88 3.28 0.43 11.34
CA MET A 88 2.53 1.42 10.59
C MET A 88 1.15 1.68 11.22
N GLY A 89 0.46 0.62 11.69
CA GLY A 89 -0.80 0.77 12.41
C GLY A 89 -0.64 1.55 13.72
N LEU A 90 0.40 1.26 14.51
CA LEU A 90 0.68 2.02 15.74
C LEU A 90 0.89 3.51 15.48
N THR A 91 1.57 3.87 14.37
CA THR A 91 1.79 5.28 14.00
C THR A 91 0.53 5.95 13.46
N LEU A 92 -0.40 5.18 12.90
CA LEU A 92 -1.67 5.68 12.37
C LEU A 92 -2.67 6.04 13.48
N GLY A 93 -2.67 5.31 14.60
CA GLY A 93 -3.62 5.52 15.70
C GLY A 93 -3.68 6.96 16.21
N PRO A 94 -2.54 7.59 16.56
CA PRO A 94 -2.52 8.99 16.99
C PRO A 94 -3.05 9.97 15.94
N ILE A 95 -2.79 9.71 14.66
CA ILE A 95 -3.30 10.53 13.55
C ILE A 95 -4.82 10.46 13.51
N VAL A 96 -5.38 9.24 13.53
CA VAL A 96 -6.83 9.03 13.54
C VAL A 96 -7.47 9.66 14.77
N ASN A 97 -6.88 9.51 15.96
CA ASN A 97 -7.37 10.14 17.20
C ASN A 97 -7.44 11.67 17.07
N ALA A 98 -6.43 12.30 16.45
CA ALA A 98 -6.44 13.74 16.22
C ALA A 98 -7.62 14.18 15.35
N TYR A 99 -7.94 13.42 14.30
CA TYR A 99 -9.09 13.70 13.44
C TYR A 99 -10.43 13.41 14.14
N LEU A 100 -10.52 12.35 14.93
CA LEU A 100 -11.74 12.04 15.69
C LEU A 100 -12.10 13.13 16.70
N GLY A 101 -11.11 13.90 17.19
CA GLY A 101 -11.31 15.05 18.06
C GLY A 101 -11.86 16.31 17.35
N LEU A 102 -11.93 16.33 16.03
CA LEU A 102 -12.46 17.46 15.27
C LEU A 102 -14.01 17.44 15.22
N PRO A 103 -14.67 18.60 15.01
CA PRO A 103 -16.07 18.64 14.65
C PRO A 103 -16.32 17.75 13.43
N ASN A 104 -17.31 16.85 13.49
CA ASN A 104 -17.59 15.84 12.45
C ASN A 104 -16.45 14.82 12.22
N GLY A 105 -15.47 14.70 13.12
CA GLY A 105 -14.33 13.80 13.01
C GLY A 105 -14.67 12.36 12.63
N PRO A 106 -15.65 11.70 13.29
CA PRO A 106 -16.07 10.35 12.91
C PRO A 106 -16.55 10.23 11.46
N GLN A 107 -17.25 11.24 10.95
CA GLN A 107 -17.71 11.27 9.56
C GLN A 107 -16.54 11.40 8.58
N ILE A 108 -15.58 12.28 8.87
CA ILE A 108 -14.36 12.48 8.07
C ILE A 108 -13.58 11.17 7.99
N VAL A 109 -13.33 10.52 9.11
CA VAL A 109 -12.60 9.24 9.16
C VAL A 109 -13.33 8.15 8.38
N MET A 110 -14.66 8.05 8.54
CA MET A 110 -15.47 7.06 7.84
C MET A 110 -15.50 7.30 6.33
N GLN A 111 -15.57 8.55 5.89
CA GLN A 111 -15.50 8.93 4.47
C GLN A 111 -14.13 8.59 3.86
N ALA A 112 -13.04 8.90 4.57
CA ALA A 112 -11.68 8.57 4.12
C ALA A 112 -11.47 7.05 4.02
N LEU A 113 -11.94 6.28 5.01
CA LEU A 113 -11.88 4.80 4.97
C LEU A 113 -12.71 4.24 3.81
N GLY A 114 -13.94 4.72 3.64
CA GLY A 114 -14.83 4.29 2.57
C GLY A 114 -14.24 4.62 1.19
N ALA A 115 -13.75 5.84 1.00
CA ALA A 115 -13.10 6.25 -0.25
C ALA A 115 -11.85 5.42 -0.55
N THR A 116 -11.00 5.17 0.47
CA THR A 116 -9.80 4.32 0.32
C THR A 116 -10.20 2.91 -0.15
N GLY A 117 -11.20 2.30 0.49
CA GLY A 117 -11.69 0.97 0.13
C GLY A 117 -12.26 0.93 -1.29
N ILE A 118 -13.08 1.91 -1.66
CA ILE A 118 -13.67 2.02 -3.00
C ILE A 118 -12.58 2.18 -4.07
N VAL A 119 -11.62 3.09 -3.87
CA VAL A 119 -10.51 3.30 -4.81
C VAL A 119 -9.71 2.02 -4.98
N PHE A 120 -9.31 1.38 -3.87
CA PHE A 120 -8.55 0.13 -3.93
C PHE A 120 -9.29 -0.96 -4.69
N LEU A 121 -10.55 -1.24 -4.32
CA LEU A 121 -11.33 -2.31 -4.94
C LEU A 121 -11.62 -2.02 -6.41
N ALA A 122 -11.98 -0.78 -6.75
CA ALA A 122 -12.29 -0.40 -8.13
C ALA A 122 -11.05 -0.53 -9.03
N LEU A 123 -9.89 -0.02 -8.59
CA LEU A 123 -8.66 -0.04 -9.39
C LEU A 123 -8.09 -1.45 -9.51
N SER A 124 -8.10 -2.24 -8.42
CA SER A 124 -7.68 -3.64 -8.47
C SER A 124 -8.60 -4.47 -9.38
N ALA A 125 -9.92 -4.32 -9.27
CA ALA A 125 -10.87 -5.00 -10.13
C ALA A 125 -10.71 -4.57 -11.60
N TYR A 126 -10.48 -3.28 -11.85
CA TYR A 126 -10.21 -2.78 -13.20
C TYR A 126 -8.94 -3.37 -13.80
N ALA A 127 -7.83 -3.41 -13.06
CA ALA A 127 -6.59 -4.01 -13.52
C ALA A 127 -6.77 -5.50 -13.85
N ILE A 128 -7.44 -6.26 -12.96
CA ILE A 128 -7.70 -7.69 -13.17
C ILE A 128 -8.59 -7.93 -14.39
N LYS A 129 -9.68 -7.14 -14.53
CA LYS A 129 -10.67 -7.37 -15.60
C LYS A 129 -10.21 -6.88 -16.96
N SER A 130 -9.47 -5.76 -17.02
CA SER A 130 -9.03 -5.17 -18.28
C SER A 130 -7.84 -5.90 -18.90
N GLU A 131 -7.08 -6.65 -18.08
CA GLU A 131 -5.83 -7.32 -18.47
C GLU A 131 -4.82 -6.39 -19.16
N LYS A 132 -4.97 -5.06 -19.00
CA LYS A 132 -4.06 -4.08 -19.58
C LYS A 132 -2.75 -4.05 -18.82
N ASP A 133 -1.66 -3.95 -19.58
CA ASP A 133 -0.33 -3.79 -19.02
C ASP A 133 -0.09 -2.33 -18.62
N PHE A 134 0.06 -2.09 -17.32
CA PHE A 134 0.38 -0.79 -16.73
C PHE A 134 1.85 -0.68 -16.32
N SER A 135 2.73 -1.60 -16.74
CA SER A 135 4.16 -1.60 -16.39
C SER A 135 4.90 -0.33 -16.81
N PHE A 136 4.44 0.32 -17.89
CA PHE A 136 4.99 1.59 -18.36
C PHE A 136 4.92 2.72 -17.33
N MET A 137 4.01 2.62 -16.35
CA MET A 137 3.84 3.64 -15.31
C MET A 137 4.94 3.58 -14.23
N GLY A 138 5.70 2.50 -14.12
CA GLY A 138 6.63 2.26 -13.02
C GLY A 138 7.64 3.40 -12.81
N GLY A 139 8.30 3.85 -13.88
CA GLY A 139 9.24 4.97 -13.80
C GLY A 139 8.59 6.29 -13.38
N PHE A 140 7.43 6.60 -13.94
CA PHE A 140 6.66 7.80 -13.59
C PHE A 140 6.22 7.78 -12.12
N LEU A 141 5.70 6.66 -11.65
CA LEU A 141 5.25 6.49 -10.26
C LEU A 141 6.42 6.61 -9.29
N PHE A 142 7.55 5.97 -9.60
CA PHE A 142 8.75 6.06 -8.76
C PHE A 142 9.23 7.52 -8.59
N VAL A 143 9.40 8.24 -9.69
CA VAL A 143 9.81 9.66 -9.65
C VAL A 143 8.76 10.53 -8.97
N GLY A 144 7.48 10.32 -9.28
CA GLY A 144 6.37 11.05 -8.70
C GLY A 144 6.29 10.88 -7.18
N ILE A 145 6.42 9.65 -6.68
CA ILE A 145 6.42 9.35 -5.24
C ILE A 145 7.63 9.99 -4.56
N LEU A 146 8.81 9.93 -5.18
CA LEU A 146 10.01 10.58 -4.63
C LEU A 146 9.82 12.11 -4.52
N VAL A 147 9.31 12.75 -5.56
CA VAL A 147 9.02 14.19 -5.56
C VAL A 147 7.96 14.54 -4.52
N ALA A 148 6.85 13.79 -4.45
CA ALA A 148 5.81 14.01 -3.47
C ALA A 148 6.32 13.83 -2.03
N PHE A 149 7.17 12.82 -1.80
CA PHE A 149 7.79 12.58 -0.50
C PHE A 149 8.70 13.75 -0.08
N LEU A 150 9.58 14.21 -0.97
CA LEU A 150 10.45 15.36 -0.69
C LEU A 150 9.66 16.65 -0.47
N ALA A 151 8.62 16.89 -1.27
CA ALA A 151 7.71 18.01 -1.09
C ALA A 151 6.95 17.92 0.24
N GLY A 152 6.56 16.71 0.66
CA GLY A 152 5.93 16.46 1.97
C GLY A 152 6.87 16.78 3.14
N LEU A 153 8.14 16.38 3.05
CA LEU A 153 9.16 16.77 4.03
C LEU A 153 9.33 18.31 4.06
N ALA A 154 9.42 18.95 2.91
CA ALA A 154 9.51 20.40 2.84
C ALA A 154 8.27 21.08 3.46
N ALA A 155 7.05 20.60 3.15
CA ALA A 155 5.81 21.11 3.73
C ALA A 155 5.80 20.99 5.26
N PHE A 156 6.31 19.89 5.79
CA PHE A 156 6.41 19.66 7.24
C PHE A 156 7.43 20.58 7.91
N PHE A 157 8.67 20.66 7.39
CA PHE A 157 9.74 21.45 8.02
C PHE A 157 9.53 22.95 7.90
N PHE A 158 8.93 23.41 6.80
CA PHE A 158 8.68 24.83 6.56
C PHE A 158 7.25 25.28 6.94
N ASN A 159 6.43 24.39 7.54
CA ASN A 159 5.06 24.67 7.95
C ASN A 159 4.21 25.30 6.82
N MET A 160 4.17 24.64 5.65
CA MET A 160 3.48 25.10 4.45
C MET A 160 2.14 24.34 4.24
N PRO A 161 1.01 24.76 4.84
CA PRO A 161 -0.24 24.00 4.77
C PRO A 161 -0.79 23.84 3.35
N GLY A 162 -0.65 24.86 2.49
CA GLY A 162 -1.05 24.76 1.08
C GLY A 162 -0.26 23.70 0.31
N LEU A 163 1.05 23.60 0.56
CA LEU A 163 1.88 22.56 -0.03
C LEU A 163 1.51 21.16 0.51
N SER A 164 1.19 21.08 1.81
CA SER A 164 0.75 19.81 2.43
C SER A 164 -0.53 19.26 1.78
N LEU A 165 -1.51 20.12 1.49
CA LEU A 165 -2.73 19.73 0.77
C LEU A 165 -2.43 19.27 -0.67
N ALA A 166 -1.57 20.00 -1.39
CA ALA A 166 -1.15 19.62 -2.74
C ALA A 166 -0.43 18.28 -2.75
N VAL A 167 0.45 18.03 -1.77
CA VAL A 167 1.15 16.74 -1.59
C VAL A 167 0.16 15.63 -1.31
N SER A 168 -0.86 15.84 -0.47
CA SER A 168 -1.90 14.84 -0.21
C SER A 168 -2.66 14.48 -1.49
N ALA A 169 -3.04 15.48 -2.30
CA ALA A 169 -3.67 15.24 -3.60
C ALA A 169 -2.76 14.44 -4.56
N MET A 170 -1.47 14.78 -4.60
CA MET A 170 -0.47 14.01 -5.38
C MET A 170 -0.38 12.56 -4.89
N PHE A 171 -0.32 12.32 -3.57
CA PHE A 171 -0.29 10.96 -3.03
C PHE A 171 -1.54 10.17 -3.37
N VAL A 172 -2.73 10.78 -3.35
CA VAL A 172 -3.97 10.08 -3.78
C VAL A 172 -3.84 9.57 -5.21
N LEU A 173 -3.36 10.41 -6.14
CA LEU A 173 -3.17 10.03 -7.54
C LEU A 173 -2.07 8.97 -7.70
N LEU A 174 -0.93 9.18 -7.06
CA LEU A 174 0.23 8.28 -7.17
C LEU A 174 -0.05 6.91 -6.55
N MET A 175 -0.70 6.86 -5.38
CA MET A 175 -1.05 5.59 -4.72
C MET A 175 -2.14 4.84 -5.51
N SER A 176 -3.09 5.55 -6.11
CA SER A 176 -4.06 4.98 -7.04
C SER A 176 -3.37 4.37 -8.26
N GLY A 177 -2.43 5.08 -8.86
CA GLY A 177 -1.59 4.57 -9.96
C GLY A 177 -0.75 3.36 -9.54
N LEU A 178 -0.20 3.37 -8.32
CA LEU A 178 0.61 2.27 -7.79
C LEU A 178 -0.22 1.00 -7.56
N ILE A 179 -1.49 1.12 -7.16
CA ILE A 179 -2.43 -0.01 -7.05
C ILE A 179 -2.68 -0.64 -8.43
N LEU A 180 -2.92 0.18 -9.46
CA LEU A 180 -3.08 -0.29 -10.83
C LEU A 180 -1.82 -0.97 -11.34
N TYR A 181 -0.67 -0.33 -11.17
CA TYR A 181 0.64 -0.82 -11.58
C TYR A 181 0.95 -2.18 -10.94
N GLU A 182 0.85 -2.26 -9.60
CA GLU A 182 1.21 -3.49 -8.88
C GLU A 182 0.27 -4.65 -9.22
N THR A 183 -1.05 -4.40 -9.28
CA THR A 183 -2.02 -5.44 -9.68
C THR A 183 -1.74 -5.93 -11.09
N SER A 184 -1.45 -5.02 -12.03
CA SER A 184 -1.06 -5.36 -13.40
C SER A 184 0.26 -6.14 -13.44
N ASN A 185 1.24 -5.71 -12.65
CA ASN A 185 2.56 -6.34 -12.56
C ASN A 185 2.47 -7.80 -12.09
N ILE A 186 1.59 -8.09 -11.13
CA ILE A 186 1.28 -9.46 -10.71
C ILE A 186 0.69 -10.28 -11.87
N ILE A 187 -0.28 -9.73 -12.60
CA ILE A 187 -0.99 -10.43 -13.67
C ILE A 187 -0.07 -10.76 -14.84
N HIS A 188 0.83 -9.83 -15.20
CA HIS A 188 1.74 -9.99 -16.32
C HIS A 188 3.08 -10.64 -15.94
N GLY A 189 3.24 -11.07 -14.67
CA GLY A 189 4.41 -11.82 -14.20
C GLY A 189 5.66 -10.98 -13.95
N GLY A 190 5.53 -9.66 -13.85
CA GLY A 190 6.62 -8.75 -13.48
C GLY A 190 6.96 -8.82 -11.99
N GLU A 191 5.95 -9.05 -11.12
CA GLU A 191 6.17 -9.38 -9.72
C GLU A 191 5.82 -10.86 -9.48
N THR A 192 6.71 -11.59 -8.84
CA THR A 192 6.58 -13.02 -8.58
C THR A 192 6.58 -13.38 -7.09
N ASN A 193 6.88 -12.38 -6.25
CA ASN A 193 6.95 -12.56 -4.80
C ASN A 193 5.71 -11.95 -4.12
N TYR A 194 4.82 -12.80 -3.59
CA TYR A 194 3.57 -12.34 -2.95
C TYR A 194 3.81 -11.47 -1.71
N ILE A 195 4.97 -11.59 -1.02
CA ILE A 195 5.32 -10.75 0.13
C ILE A 195 5.57 -9.31 -0.35
N MET A 196 6.37 -9.13 -1.43
CA MET A 196 6.67 -7.81 -1.97
C MET A 196 5.43 -7.18 -2.59
N ALA A 197 4.65 -7.94 -3.35
CA ALA A 197 3.35 -7.50 -3.87
C ALA A 197 2.41 -7.01 -2.74
N THR A 198 2.32 -7.78 -1.64
CA THR A 198 1.54 -7.38 -0.46
C THR A 198 2.05 -6.08 0.14
N VAL A 199 3.36 -5.93 0.30
CA VAL A 199 3.96 -4.70 0.85
C VAL A 199 3.65 -3.49 -0.01
N THR A 200 3.81 -3.59 -1.33
CA THR A 200 3.52 -2.49 -2.26
C THR A 200 2.05 -2.07 -2.20
N LEU A 201 1.12 -3.03 -2.24
CA LEU A 201 -0.32 -2.75 -2.12
C LEU A 201 -0.68 -2.19 -0.74
N TYR A 202 -0.11 -2.74 0.34
CA TYR A 202 -0.33 -2.23 1.69
C TYR A 202 0.14 -0.79 1.83
N VAL A 203 1.35 -0.47 1.38
CA VAL A 203 1.92 0.88 1.41
C VAL A 203 1.06 1.86 0.59
N SER A 204 0.53 1.41 -0.55
CA SER A 204 -0.38 2.22 -1.36
C SER A 204 -1.66 2.56 -0.61
N ILE A 205 -2.32 1.57 0.00
CA ILE A 205 -3.55 1.76 0.79
C ILE A 205 -3.27 2.60 2.03
N TYR A 206 -2.16 2.32 2.73
CA TYR A 206 -1.77 3.05 3.92
C TYR A 206 -1.55 4.54 3.63
N ASN A 207 -0.86 4.91 2.54
CA ASN A 207 -0.63 6.31 2.20
C ASN A 207 -1.87 6.98 1.59
N LEU A 208 -2.72 6.22 0.90
CA LEU A 208 -3.97 6.71 0.33
C LEU A 208 -4.93 7.19 1.43
N PHE A 209 -5.05 6.43 2.52
CA PHE A 209 -5.98 6.75 3.61
C PHE A 209 -5.67 8.08 4.32
N PRO A 210 -4.47 8.35 4.87
CA PRO A 210 -4.17 9.63 5.50
C PRO A 210 -4.21 10.81 4.50
N SER A 211 -3.87 10.56 3.23
CA SER A 211 -3.96 11.58 2.20
C SER A 211 -5.40 12.00 1.92
N LEU A 212 -6.32 11.02 1.82
CA LEU A 212 -7.76 11.30 1.73
C LEU A 212 -8.28 11.95 3.01
N LEU A 213 -7.86 11.46 4.18
CA LEU A 213 -8.22 12.01 5.48
C LEU A 213 -7.84 13.50 5.61
N HIS A 214 -6.72 13.90 5.00
CA HIS A 214 -6.24 15.29 5.02
C HIS A 214 -6.94 16.19 4.00
N LEU A 215 -7.53 15.61 2.95
CA LEU A 215 -8.23 16.36 1.89
C LEU A 215 -9.72 16.57 2.18
N ILE A 216 -10.34 15.70 2.99
CA ILE A 216 -11.76 15.78 3.40
C ILE A 216 -11.90 16.69 4.60
#